data_b99c3264746403eaf01a8b2b5cec424b
#
_entry.id   b99c3264746403eaf01a8b2b5cec424b
#
_cell.length_a   1.000
_cell.length_b   1.000
_cell.length_c   1.000
_cell.angle_alpha   90.00
_cell.angle_beta   90.00
_cell.angle_gamma   90.00
#
_symmetry.space_group_name_H-M   'P 1'
#
loop_
_entity.id
_entity.type
_entity.pdbx_description
1 polymer ?
#
loop_
_entity_poly.entity_id
_entity_poly.type
_entity_poly.pdbx_seq_one_letter_code
_entity_poly.pdbx_strand_id
1 'polypeptide(L)'
;IKLSVKYQADKKLPDKAIDLIDCACSRFNLKGSAEKIVGEDEIQFEIAKAVNLPEEQVKEKETSNLANLEKNLKGEIYGQDKAIDEIVDKILVAQAGLKVENKPVGSFVFMGPTGVGKTETARQLSKQLGVKLVRFDMSEYQEKHSVSKLIGSPPGYVGFEENAGLLITKLQENP
;
A
#
# COMPACT_ATOMS: atom_id res chain seq x y z
N ILE A 1 0.46 19.48 0.51
CA ILE A 1 -0.73 19.21 1.35
C ILE A 1 -1.46 17.94 0.88
N LYS A 2 -1.91 17.84 -0.38
CA LYS A 2 -2.65 16.66 -0.87
C LYS A 2 -1.89 15.35 -0.64
N LEU A 3 -0.61 15.30 -1.01
CA LEU A 3 0.24 14.13 -0.81
C LEU A 3 0.47 13.81 0.68
N SER A 4 0.62 14.80 1.55
CA SER A 4 0.77 14.54 2.98
C SER A 4 -0.51 13.99 3.61
N VAL A 5 -1.68 14.37 3.12
CA VAL A 5 -2.96 13.80 3.56
C VAL A 5 -3.09 12.35 3.10
N LYS A 6 -2.67 12.05 1.85
CA LYS A 6 -2.78 10.72 1.25
C LYS A 6 -1.85 9.69 1.92
N TYR A 7 -0.60 10.08 2.23
CA TYR A 7 0.45 9.15 2.64
C TYR A 7 0.84 9.19 4.13
N GLN A 8 0.48 10.26 4.86
CA GLN A 8 0.78 10.40 6.29
C GLN A 8 -0.50 10.51 7.12
N ALA A 9 -1.11 9.36 7.41
CA ALA A 9 -2.34 9.30 8.22
C ALA A 9 -2.10 9.61 9.70
N ASP A 10 -0.90 9.33 10.21
CA ASP A 10 -0.58 9.39 11.65
C ASP A 10 -0.46 10.81 12.18
N LYS A 11 -0.13 11.78 11.35
CA LYS A 11 0.03 13.19 11.74
C LYS A 11 -1.13 14.04 11.26
N LYS A 12 -1.50 15.06 12.05
CA LYS A 12 -2.56 16.02 11.70
C LYS A 12 -2.00 17.23 10.95
N LEU A 13 -2.86 17.88 10.16
CA LEU A 13 -2.56 19.20 9.60
C LEU A 13 -2.72 20.26 10.72
N PRO A 14 -1.92 21.33 10.73
CA PRO A 14 -0.93 21.72 9.70
C PRO A 14 0.47 21.10 9.86
N ASP A 15 0.78 20.53 11.01
CA ASP A 15 2.14 20.11 11.42
C ASP A 15 2.82 19.23 10.38
N LYS A 16 2.15 18.19 9.85
CA LYS A 16 2.72 17.31 8.85
C LYS A 16 3.13 18.01 7.55
N ALA A 17 2.43 19.07 7.17
CA ALA A 17 2.77 19.82 5.97
C ALA A 17 3.96 20.76 6.21
N ILE A 18 4.06 21.34 7.40
CA ILE A 18 5.17 22.20 7.82
C ILE A 18 6.45 21.36 7.94
N ASP A 19 6.40 20.21 8.61
CA ASP A 19 7.52 19.27 8.75
C ASP A 19 8.11 18.87 7.37
N LEU A 20 7.24 18.55 6.40
CA LEU A 20 7.67 18.16 5.06
C LEU A 20 8.38 19.30 4.32
N ILE A 21 7.85 20.52 4.43
CA ILE A 21 8.46 21.71 3.82
C ILE A 21 9.82 21.98 4.47
N ASP A 22 9.90 21.91 5.80
CA ASP A 22 11.13 22.16 6.54
C ASP A 22 12.22 21.12 6.20
N CYS A 23 11.86 19.85 6.16
CA CYS A 23 12.77 18.78 5.72
C CYS A 23 13.25 18.97 4.29
N ALA A 24 12.35 19.32 3.36
CA ALA A 24 12.70 19.56 1.96
C ALA A 24 13.64 20.77 1.82
N CYS A 25 13.35 21.88 2.51
CA CYS A 25 14.18 23.08 2.51
C CYS A 25 15.57 22.83 3.13
N SER A 26 15.62 22.15 4.26
CA SER A 26 16.86 21.82 4.96
C SER A 26 17.78 20.97 4.09
N ARG A 27 17.22 19.96 3.43
CA ARG A 27 17.96 19.09 2.51
C ARG A 27 18.44 19.83 1.27
N PHE A 28 17.58 20.68 0.71
CA PHE A 28 17.93 21.50 -0.45
C PHE A 28 19.12 22.42 -0.15
N ASN A 29 19.15 23.04 1.03
CA ASN A 29 20.28 23.85 1.49
C ASN A 29 21.56 23.03 1.64
N LEU A 30 21.49 21.79 2.12
CA LEU A 30 22.63 20.90 2.27
C LEU A 30 23.24 20.46 0.92
N LYS A 31 22.43 20.36 -0.13
CA LYS A 31 22.91 20.00 -1.48
C LYS A 31 23.67 21.12 -2.19
N GLY A 32 23.66 22.35 -1.66
CA GLY A 32 24.40 23.48 -2.23
C GLY A 32 23.91 23.87 -3.63
N SER A 33 22.65 23.60 -3.96
CA SER A 33 22.08 23.89 -5.27
C SER A 33 22.06 25.40 -5.53
N ALA A 34 22.45 25.80 -6.73
CA ALA A 34 22.46 27.21 -7.16
C ALA A 34 21.02 27.78 -7.31
N GLU A 35 20.04 26.93 -7.45
CA GLU A 35 18.63 27.29 -7.51
C GLU A 35 18.08 27.56 -6.11
N LYS A 36 17.33 28.66 -5.97
CA LYS A 36 16.78 29.11 -4.67
C LYS A 36 15.34 28.69 -4.43
N ILE A 37 14.79 27.80 -5.24
CA ILE A 37 13.39 27.40 -5.19
C ILE A 37 13.29 25.91 -4.94
N VAL A 38 12.61 25.54 -3.85
CA VAL A 38 12.24 24.14 -3.57
C VAL A 38 11.01 23.81 -4.38
N GLY A 39 11.12 22.84 -5.28
CA GLY A 39 10.06 22.40 -6.17
C GLY A 39 9.17 21.29 -5.60
N GLU A 40 8.26 20.82 -6.41
CA GLU A 40 7.35 19.72 -6.06
C GLU A 40 8.10 18.38 -5.96
N ASP A 41 9.13 18.19 -6.78
CA ASP A 41 9.94 16.96 -6.79
C ASP A 41 10.68 16.74 -5.47
N GLU A 42 11.21 17.80 -4.84
CA GLU A 42 11.86 17.71 -3.54
C GLU A 42 10.90 17.31 -2.43
N ILE A 43 9.69 17.82 -2.47
CA ILE A 43 8.63 17.48 -1.51
C ILE A 43 8.17 16.03 -1.72
N GLN A 44 7.99 15.59 -2.97
CA GLN A 44 7.65 14.21 -3.30
C GLN A 44 8.72 13.23 -2.81
N PHE A 45 9.98 13.58 -2.97
CA PHE A 45 11.09 12.79 -2.46
C PHE A 45 11.07 12.64 -0.93
N GLU A 46 10.81 13.72 -0.18
CA GLU A 46 10.73 13.65 1.28
C GLU A 46 9.54 12.80 1.74
N ILE A 47 8.41 12.87 1.04
CA ILE A 47 7.25 12.00 1.30
C ILE A 47 7.61 10.54 1.03
N ALA A 48 8.21 10.23 -0.12
CA ALA A 48 8.64 8.88 -0.48
C ALA A 48 9.55 8.28 0.59
N LYS A 49 10.51 9.08 1.09
CA LYS A 49 11.42 8.69 2.16
C LYS A 49 10.70 8.48 3.50
N ALA A 50 9.78 9.36 3.86
CA ALA A 50 9.02 9.28 5.13
C ALA A 50 8.12 8.03 5.21
N VAL A 51 7.62 7.59 4.04
CA VAL A 51 6.71 6.43 3.94
C VAL A 51 7.42 5.15 3.46
N ASN A 52 8.76 5.22 3.27
CA ASN A 52 9.56 4.11 2.73
C ASN A 52 9.05 3.57 1.37
N LEU A 53 8.49 4.44 0.55
CA LEU A 53 8.05 4.11 -0.80
C LEU A 53 9.12 4.50 -1.84
N PRO A 54 9.25 3.77 -2.97
CA PRO A 54 10.04 4.20 -4.10
C PRO A 54 9.53 5.54 -4.66
N GLU A 55 10.44 6.44 -5.04
CA GLU A 55 10.09 7.77 -5.59
C GLU A 55 9.13 7.69 -6.80
N GLU A 56 9.26 6.64 -7.58
CA GLU A 56 8.44 6.41 -8.78
C GLU A 56 6.96 6.22 -8.46
N GLN A 57 6.63 5.78 -7.25
CA GLN A 57 5.25 5.56 -6.80
C GLN A 57 4.58 6.84 -6.27
N VAL A 58 5.37 7.81 -5.83
CA VAL A 58 4.87 9.10 -5.35
C VAL A 58 4.68 10.09 -6.51
N LYS A 59 5.45 9.92 -7.60
CA LYS A 59 5.25 10.67 -8.85
C LYS A 59 4.03 10.11 -9.56
N GLU A 60 3.09 10.96 -9.93
CA GLU A 60 1.78 10.68 -10.58
C GLU A 60 1.80 9.81 -11.86
N LYS A 61 2.59 8.73 -11.88
CA LYS A 61 2.53 7.71 -12.94
C LYS A 61 1.36 6.71 -12.78
N GLU A 62 0.47 6.95 -11.80
CA GLU A 62 -0.65 6.04 -11.50
C GLU A 62 -1.57 5.83 -12.72
N THR A 63 -1.81 6.87 -13.51
CA THR A 63 -2.75 6.81 -14.64
C THR A 63 -2.26 5.97 -15.82
N SER A 64 -0.96 5.95 -16.10
CA SER A 64 -0.42 5.19 -17.25
C SER A 64 -0.31 3.68 -16.93
N ASN A 65 -0.04 3.32 -15.69
CA ASN A 65 0.04 1.92 -15.27
C ASN A 65 -1.35 1.27 -15.20
N LEU A 66 -2.36 2.02 -14.77
CA LEU A 66 -3.74 1.53 -14.68
C LEU A 66 -4.38 1.27 -16.05
N ALA A 67 -4.09 2.10 -17.05
CA ALA A 67 -4.59 1.90 -18.41
C ALA A 67 -4.11 0.58 -19.04
N ASN A 68 -2.94 0.09 -18.63
CA ASN A 68 -2.35 -1.16 -19.11
C ASN A 68 -2.48 -2.34 -18.14
N LEU A 69 -3.08 -2.12 -16.97
CA LEU A 69 -3.16 -3.13 -15.89
C LEU A 69 -3.80 -4.44 -16.36
N GLU A 70 -4.94 -4.34 -17.03
CA GLU A 70 -5.66 -5.49 -17.58
C GLU A 70 -4.79 -6.28 -18.56
N LYS A 71 -4.20 -5.59 -19.55
CA LYS A 71 -3.35 -6.20 -20.57
C LYS A 71 -2.12 -6.88 -19.95
N ASN A 72 -1.49 -6.23 -19.00
CA ASN A 72 -0.31 -6.77 -18.31
C ASN A 72 -0.65 -8.01 -17.50
N LEU A 73 -1.76 -8.00 -16.75
CA LEU A 73 -2.22 -9.15 -15.99
C LEU A 73 -2.60 -10.33 -16.89
N LYS A 74 -3.34 -10.10 -17.98
CA LYS A 74 -3.69 -11.13 -18.96
C LYS A 74 -2.46 -11.70 -19.69
N GLY A 75 -1.40 -10.93 -19.82
CA GLY A 75 -0.12 -11.38 -20.37
C GLY A 75 0.66 -12.34 -19.47
N GLU A 76 0.49 -12.21 -18.14
CA GLU A 76 1.21 -13.04 -17.14
C GLU A 76 0.36 -14.22 -16.62
N ILE A 77 -0.97 -14.11 -16.69
CA ILE A 77 -1.92 -15.09 -16.15
C ILE A 77 -2.84 -15.56 -17.26
N TYR A 78 -2.69 -16.80 -17.66
CA TYR A 78 -3.44 -17.36 -18.78
C TYR A 78 -4.74 -18.05 -18.33
N GLY A 79 -5.80 -17.87 -19.10
CA GLY A 79 -7.08 -18.57 -18.93
C GLY A 79 -7.91 -18.12 -17.72
N GLN A 80 -7.63 -16.94 -17.15
CA GLN A 80 -8.39 -16.34 -16.03
C GLN A 80 -8.95 -14.96 -16.39
N ASP A 81 -9.23 -14.70 -17.66
CA ASP A 81 -9.62 -13.38 -18.17
C ASP A 81 -10.80 -12.78 -17.39
N LYS A 82 -11.86 -13.54 -17.17
CA LYS A 82 -13.05 -13.08 -16.42
C LYS A 82 -12.71 -12.62 -15.00
N ALA A 83 -11.88 -13.38 -14.29
CA ALA A 83 -11.48 -13.02 -12.94
C ALA A 83 -10.60 -11.77 -12.92
N ILE A 84 -9.73 -11.62 -13.91
CA ILE A 84 -8.88 -10.43 -14.07
C ILE A 84 -9.75 -9.21 -14.36
N ASP A 85 -10.72 -9.31 -15.27
CA ASP A 85 -11.62 -8.21 -15.62
C ASP A 85 -12.38 -7.71 -14.38
N GLU A 86 -12.97 -8.62 -13.58
CA GLU A 86 -13.67 -8.25 -12.36
C GLU A 86 -12.77 -7.55 -11.32
N ILE A 87 -11.51 -7.97 -11.20
CA ILE A 87 -10.55 -7.34 -10.29
C ILE A 87 -10.19 -5.94 -10.79
N VAL A 88 -9.85 -5.83 -12.07
CA VAL A 88 -9.45 -4.56 -12.69
C VAL A 88 -10.57 -3.54 -12.62
N ASP A 89 -11.81 -3.93 -12.94
CA ASP A 89 -12.98 -3.05 -12.84
C ASP A 89 -13.15 -2.49 -11.42
N LYS A 90 -13.02 -3.31 -10.38
CA LYS A 90 -13.11 -2.85 -8.99
C LYS A 90 -11.99 -1.87 -8.63
N ILE A 91 -10.79 -2.12 -9.11
CA ILE A 91 -9.64 -1.23 -8.87
C ILE A 91 -9.86 0.11 -9.58
N LEU A 92 -10.28 0.10 -10.84
CA LEU A 92 -10.56 1.31 -11.61
C LEU A 92 -11.66 2.17 -10.97
N VAL A 93 -12.75 1.55 -10.50
CA VAL A 93 -13.82 2.24 -9.78
C VAL A 93 -13.30 2.89 -8.49
N ALA A 94 -12.44 2.20 -7.75
CA ALA A 94 -11.85 2.74 -6.53
C ALA A 94 -10.88 3.90 -6.81
N GLN A 95 -10.10 3.81 -7.88
CA GLN A 95 -9.17 4.85 -8.32
C GLN A 95 -9.91 6.09 -8.90
N ALA A 96 -11.07 5.90 -9.50
CA ALA A 96 -11.93 7.00 -9.96
C ALA A 96 -12.53 7.83 -8.80
N GLY A 97 -12.18 7.54 -7.54
CA GLY A 97 -12.68 8.25 -6.37
C GLY A 97 -14.07 7.81 -5.90
N LEU A 98 -14.63 6.77 -6.49
CA LEU A 98 -15.95 6.22 -6.10
C LEU A 98 -15.86 5.25 -4.92
N LYS A 99 -14.70 5.21 -4.26
CA LYS A 99 -14.46 4.41 -3.06
C LYS A 99 -15.16 5.06 -1.85
N VAL A 100 -15.81 4.25 -1.04
CA VAL A 100 -16.32 4.67 0.27
C VAL A 100 -15.14 4.89 1.21
N GLU A 101 -15.09 6.03 1.89
CA GLU A 101 -14.07 6.33 2.90
C GLU A 101 -13.99 5.22 3.95
N ASN A 102 -12.80 4.91 4.42
CA ASN A 102 -12.51 3.87 5.41
C ASN A 102 -12.84 2.41 5.00
N LYS A 103 -13.05 2.15 3.70
CA LYS A 103 -13.18 0.78 3.20
C LYS A 103 -12.00 0.38 2.33
N PRO A 104 -11.63 -0.92 2.30
CA PRO A 104 -10.62 -1.41 1.37
C PRO A 104 -11.06 -1.19 -0.09
N VAL A 105 -10.11 -1.17 -1.01
CA VAL A 105 -10.38 -1.07 -2.46
C VAL A 105 -11.28 -2.20 -2.94
N GLY A 106 -11.06 -3.40 -2.43
CA GLY A 106 -11.87 -4.57 -2.71
C GLY A 106 -11.55 -5.71 -1.76
N SER A 107 -12.49 -6.65 -1.66
CA SER A 107 -12.31 -7.92 -0.98
C SER A 107 -12.68 -9.02 -1.96
N PHE A 108 -11.73 -9.91 -2.25
CA PHE A 108 -11.88 -10.94 -3.28
C PHE A 108 -11.67 -12.32 -2.66
N VAL A 109 -12.50 -13.27 -3.05
CA VAL A 109 -12.37 -14.68 -2.69
C VAL A 109 -12.06 -15.47 -3.96
N PHE A 110 -10.86 -16.04 -4.03
CA PHE A 110 -10.46 -16.91 -5.14
C PHE A 110 -10.70 -18.38 -4.78
N MET A 111 -11.64 -19.01 -5.46
CA MET A 111 -12.00 -20.42 -5.27
C MET A 111 -11.62 -21.23 -6.52
N GLY A 112 -11.14 -22.44 -6.31
CA GLY A 112 -10.76 -23.33 -7.41
C GLY A 112 -9.66 -24.34 -7.01
N PRO A 113 -9.35 -25.31 -7.88
CA PRO A 113 -8.30 -26.32 -7.61
C PRO A 113 -6.92 -25.70 -7.46
N THR A 114 -5.97 -26.49 -6.99
CA THR A 114 -4.55 -26.07 -6.92
C THR A 114 -3.98 -25.87 -8.32
N GLY A 115 -3.06 -24.90 -8.47
CA GLY A 115 -2.35 -24.67 -9.72
C GLY A 115 -3.05 -23.75 -10.73
N VAL A 116 -4.29 -23.31 -10.49
CA VAL A 116 -5.04 -22.42 -11.41
C VAL A 116 -4.64 -20.94 -11.36
N GLY A 117 -3.62 -20.55 -10.60
CA GLY A 117 -3.08 -19.19 -10.59
C GLY A 117 -3.61 -18.26 -9.49
N LYS A 118 -4.41 -18.73 -8.50
CA LYS A 118 -4.99 -17.88 -7.44
C LYS A 118 -3.97 -16.99 -6.73
N THR A 119 -2.89 -17.57 -6.25
CA THR A 119 -1.81 -16.83 -5.54
C THR A 119 -1.00 -15.98 -6.50
N GLU A 120 -0.79 -16.46 -7.73
CA GLU A 120 -0.05 -15.72 -8.73
C GLU A 120 -0.80 -14.46 -9.16
N THR A 121 -2.13 -14.51 -9.26
CA THR A 121 -2.96 -13.32 -9.53
C THR A 121 -2.72 -12.23 -8.48
N ALA A 122 -2.73 -12.59 -7.19
CA ALA A 122 -2.46 -11.61 -6.13
C ALA A 122 -1.02 -11.06 -6.21
N ARG A 123 -0.03 -11.90 -6.53
CA ARG A 123 1.38 -11.50 -6.67
C ARG A 123 1.58 -10.54 -7.85
N GLN A 124 1.05 -10.88 -9.01
CA GLN A 124 1.16 -10.03 -10.20
C GLN A 124 0.40 -8.72 -10.03
N LEU A 125 -0.78 -8.76 -9.40
CA LEU A 125 -1.53 -7.56 -9.08
C LEU A 125 -0.73 -6.61 -8.19
N SER A 126 -0.12 -7.12 -7.10
CA SER A 126 0.71 -6.30 -6.21
C SER A 126 1.91 -5.69 -6.94
N LYS A 127 2.55 -6.46 -7.83
CA LYS A 127 3.68 -6.01 -8.65
C LYS A 127 3.26 -4.90 -9.62
N GLN A 128 2.13 -5.05 -10.29
CA GLN A 128 1.63 -4.06 -11.26
C GLN A 128 1.16 -2.76 -10.58
N LEU A 129 0.56 -2.87 -9.41
CA LEU A 129 0.14 -1.73 -8.60
C LEU A 129 1.31 -1.09 -7.82
N GLY A 130 2.46 -1.75 -7.76
CA GLY A 130 3.62 -1.29 -6.99
C GLY A 130 3.40 -1.32 -5.47
N VAL A 131 2.43 -2.09 -4.99
CA VAL A 131 2.13 -2.23 -3.55
C VAL A 131 2.75 -3.48 -2.97
N LYS A 132 3.10 -3.48 -1.69
CA LYS A 132 3.69 -4.65 -1.03
C LYS A 132 2.63 -5.71 -0.77
N LEU A 133 2.90 -6.95 -1.19
CA LEU A 133 2.06 -8.10 -0.88
C LEU A 133 2.41 -8.65 0.51
N VAL A 134 1.44 -8.63 1.42
CA VAL A 134 1.53 -9.30 2.72
C VAL A 134 0.73 -10.59 2.66
N ARG A 135 1.37 -11.72 2.94
CA ARG A 135 0.76 -13.04 2.89
C ARG A 135 0.70 -13.67 4.29
N PHE A 136 -0.47 -14.19 4.64
CA PHE A 136 -0.66 -15.03 5.83
C PHE A 136 -1.17 -16.40 5.40
N ASP A 137 -0.45 -17.44 5.75
CA ASP A 137 -0.88 -18.82 5.49
C ASP A 137 -1.70 -19.33 6.67
N MET A 138 -2.99 -19.51 6.48
CA MET A 138 -3.91 -19.91 7.54
C MET A 138 -3.63 -21.31 8.08
N SER A 139 -2.87 -22.14 7.37
CA SER A 139 -2.43 -23.43 7.89
C SER A 139 -1.51 -23.31 9.11
N GLU A 140 -0.78 -22.20 9.23
CA GLU A 140 0.09 -21.92 10.40
C GLU A 140 -0.71 -21.48 11.64
N TYR A 141 -2.00 -21.13 11.46
CA TYR A 141 -2.86 -20.56 12.52
C TYR A 141 -4.01 -21.49 12.94
N GLN A 142 -3.85 -22.81 12.76
CA GLN A 142 -4.88 -23.80 13.10
C GLN A 142 -5.07 -23.98 14.62
N GLU A 143 -4.03 -23.74 15.41
CA GLU A 143 -4.07 -23.86 16.86
C GLU A 143 -4.61 -22.57 17.53
N LYS A 144 -5.37 -22.73 18.64
CA LYS A 144 -5.93 -21.59 19.38
C LYS A 144 -4.90 -20.55 19.79
N HIS A 145 -3.70 -20.98 20.17
CA HIS A 145 -2.62 -20.08 20.59
C HIS A 145 -1.98 -19.31 19.43
N SER A 146 -2.04 -19.84 18.23
CA SER A 146 -1.48 -19.17 17.05
C SER A 146 -2.42 -18.07 16.49
N VAL A 147 -3.72 -18.19 16.70
CA VAL A 147 -4.69 -17.14 16.35
C VAL A 147 -4.42 -15.85 17.12
N SER A 148 -4.04 -15.95 18.41
CA SER A 148 -3.66 -14.79 19.22
C SER A 148 -2.42 -14.07 18.69
N LYS A 149 -1.49 -14.77 18.03
CA LYS A 149 -0.33 -14.14 17.38
C LYS A 149 -0.75 -13.30 16.15
N LEU A 150 -1.80 -13.72 15.45
CA LEU A 150 -2.28 -13.01 14.26
C LEU A 150 -3.05 -11.74 14.65
N ILE A 151 -3.98 -11.83 15.62
CA ILE A 151 -4.92 -10.75 15.97
C ILE A 151 -4.39 -9.89 17.13
N GLY A 152 -3.52 -10.45 17.97
CA GLY A 152 -3.08 -9.89 19.25
C GLY A 152 -3.74 -10.57 20.45
N SER A 153 -3.12 -10.42 21.61
CA SER A 153 -3.63 -10.97 22.87
C SER A 153 -4.77 -10.09 23.40
N PRO A 154 -5.83 -10.69 23.97
CA PRO A 154 -6.88 -9.92 24.65
C PRO A 154 -6.33 -9.12 25.84
N PRO A 155 -6.97 -8.01 26.22
CA PRO A 155 -6.58 -7.24 27.41
C PRO A 155 -6.53 -8.13 28.66
N GLY A 156 -5.44 -8.02 29.45
CA GLY A 156 -5.25 -8.77 30.68
C GLY A 156 -4.43 -10.07 30.55
N TYR A 157 -4.01 -10.45 29.35
CA TYR A 157 -3.07 -11.56 29.16
C TYR A 157 -1.63 -11.06 29.02
N VAL A 158 -0.67 -11.88 29.45
CA VAL A 158 0.78 -11.60 29.31
C VAL A 158 1.11 -11.39 27.83
N GLY A 159 1.76 -10.26 27.50
CA GLY A 159 2.11 -9.88 26.13
C GLY A 159 1.11 -8.96 25.41
N PHE A 160 0.09 -8.44 26.10
CA PHE A 160 -0.86 -7.50 25.52
C PHE A 160 -0.21 -6.19 25.07
N GLU A 161 0.74 -5.65 25.84
CA GLU A 161 1.42 -4.38 25.53
C GLU A 161 2.49 -4.53 24.44
N GLU A 162 3.07 -5.73 24.26
CA GLU A 162 4.17 -5.96 23.32
C GLU A 162 3.71 -6.47 21.94
N ASN A 163 2.48 -7.01 21.82
CA ASN A 163 2.01 -7.67 20.60
C ASN A 163 0.67 -7.11 20.10
N ALA A 164 0.75 -6.05 19.31
CA ALA A 164 -0.42 -5.53 18.56
C ALA A 164 -1.00 -6.53 17.53
N GLY A 165 -0.49 -7.77 17.50
CA GLY A 165 -0.84 -8.78 16.50
C GLY A 165 -0.11 -8.60 15.17
N LEU A 166 0.31 -9.70 14.57
CA LEU A 166 1.07 -9.71 13.32
C LEU A 166 0.34 -8.99 12.18
N LEU A 167 -0.99 -9.10 12.13
CA LEU A 167 -1.81 -8.44 11.13
C LEU A 167 -1.73 -6.92 11.24
N ILE A 168 -1.91 -6.40 12.44
CA ILE A 168 -1.89 -4.95 12.70
C ILE A 168 -0.49 -4.39 12.45
N THR A 169 0.54 -5.06 12.97
CA THR A 169 1.94 -4.65 12.77
C THR A 169 2.29 -4.60 11.28
N LYS A 170 1.93 -5.63 10.51
CA LYS A 170 2.20 -5.67 9.07
C LYS A 170 1.45 -4.61 8.27
N LEU A 171 0.24 -4.23 8.70
CA LEU A 171 -0.51 -3.14 8.08
C LEU A 171 0.06 -1.76 8.44
N GLN A 172 0.56 -1.58 9.66
CA GLN A 172 1.23 -0.35 10.10
C GLN A 172 2.56 -0.13 9.41
N GLU A 173 3.33 -1.20 9.17
CA GLU A 173 4.59 -1.14 8.41
C GLU A 173 4.39 -0.80 6.92
N ASN A 174 3.17 -0.98 6.39
CA ASN A 174 2.86 -0.80 4.97
C ASN A 174 1.49 -0.12 4.82
N PRO A 175 1.43 1.19 5.12
CA PRO A 175 0.20 1.99 5.04
C PRO A 175 -0.32 2.18 3.61
#